data_f5c67a4b2885ed7f463013b03e130083
#
_entry.id   f5c67a4b2885ed7f463013b03e130083
#
_cell.length_a   1.000
_cell.length_b   1.000
_cell.length_c   1.000
_cell.angle_alpha   90.00
_cell.angle_beta   90.00
_cell.angle_gamma   90.00
#
_symmetry.space_group_name_H-M   'P 1'
#
loop_
_entity.id
_entity.type
_entity.pdbx_description
1 polymer ?
#
loop_
_entity_poly.entity_id
_entity_poly.type
_entity_poly.pdbx_seq_one_letter_code
_entity_poly.pdbx_strand_id
1 'polypeptide(L)'
;MKITLIIKKSVKRYDTESKATIYARLRDGRQVDMVAPTRLTINPNLWDDKAEQVKSKIVCNDEMRSYYNDEARKLKSYLEKAYQSRQTAGPQKEWLKETLEQYYNPQKYNVETATEETAKPTLIALFDEFLEKHRLSDVRKKNYRVIKRGLQRYELYIRTTKRGQKAFVLDIDQVTADTLRDIWEFLENEYRYCALYPEIYEAIPEARTPQPRGKNTLLDCFSRIRTFFYWCNSNKKTRNRPFDDFPLEECTYGTPYYITVEELHKIYGTNLKRHPQLAVQRDIFVFQCLIGCRVGDLLKMTKSNLIDGAIEYIPRKTKEGRPLTVRVPLNQTAKEIAARYKSLDGDKLLPFISEQKYNMAIKRIFKAAGLKRLVTVINPTTREEEKRVLYEIASSHLARRTFVGNLYKQVKDPNLVGALSGHKEGSKAFARYRTIDDEMKKELVNLLS
;
A
#
# COMPACT_ATOMS: atom_id res chain seq x y z
N MET A 1 -52.66 -14.07 5.25
CA MET A 1 -52.03 -13.25 6.31
C MET A 1 -52.28 -11.78 6.05
N LYS A 2 -52.54 -10.98 7.09
CA LYS A 2 -52.69 -9.52 7.03
C LYS A 2 -52.04 -8.87 8.27
N ILE A 3 -51.14 -7.94 8.03
CA ILE A 3 -50.54 -7.09 9.09
C ILE A 3 -51.10 -5.69 8.98
N THR A 4 -51.56 -5.13 10.12
CA THR A 4 -52.15 -3.81 10.19
C THR A 4 -51.53 -3.02 11.34
N LEU A 5 -51.42 -1.70 11.16
CA LEU A 5 -50.95 -0.75 12.18
C LEU A 5 -52.12 0.08 12.69
N ILE A 6 -52.46 -0.10 13.95
CA ILE A 6 -53.68 0.47 14.55
C ILE A 6 -53.39 1.20 15.86
N ILE A 7 -54.19 2.21 16.21
CA ILE A 7 -54.19 2.82 17.54
C ILE A 7 -55.36 2.29 18.35
N LYS A 8 -55.11 1.82 19.58
CA LYS A 8 -56.17 1.46 20.54
C LYS A 8 -56.70 2.76 21.15
N LYS A 9 -57.83 3.22 20.66
CA LYS A 9 -58.47 4.46 21.13
C LYS A 9 -59.26 4.17 22.40
N SER A 10 -58.94 4.89 23.47
CA SER A 10 -59.61 4.79 24.77
C SER A 10 -60.66 5.89 25.04
N VAL A 11 -60.56 7.00 24.29
CA VAL A 11 -61.46 8.14 24.41
C VAL A 11 -61.94 8.63 23.04
N LYS A 12 -63.11 9.31 22.99
CA LYS A 12 -63.66 9.81 21.71
C LYS A 12 -62.97 11.05 21.14
N ARG A 13 -62.34 11.84 21.98
CA ARG A 13 -61.57 13.07 21.59
C ARG A 13 -60.23 13.10 22.29
N TYR A 14 -59.21 13.53 21.57
CA TYR A 14 -57.88 13.73 22.06
C TYR A 14 -57.49 15.20 21.85
N ASP A 15 -56.77 15.78 22.80
CA ASP A 15 -56.19 17.12 22.67
C ASP A 15 -54.95 17.09 21.71
N THR A 16 -54.40 18.28 21.47
CA THR A 16 -53.25 18.42 20.55
C THR A 16 -51.94 17.80 21.07
N GLU A 17 -51.81 17.60 22.39
CA GLU A 17 -50.61 17.07 23.04
C GLU A 17 -50.70 15.57 23.32
N SER A 18 -51.88 14.98 23.18
CA SER A 18 -52.10 13.54 23.41
C SER A 18 -51.23 12.69 22.50
N LYS A 19 -50.56 11.70 23.07
CA LYS A 19 -49.79 10.70 22.35
C LYS A 19 -50.32 9.31 22.65
N ALA A 20 -50.52 8.49 21.61
CA ALA A 20 -50.90 7.10 21.75
C ALA A 20 -49.96 6.19 20.94
N THR A 21 -49.73 5.01 21.45
CA THR A 21 -48.86 4.00 20.79
C THR A 21 -49.58 3.39 19.61
N ILE A 22 -48.87 3.24 18.48
CA ILE A 22 -49.29 2.46 17.33
C ILE A 22 -49.01 0.99 17.66
N TYR A 23 -49.98 0.11 17.46
CA TYR A 23 -49.88 -1.31 17.67
C TYR A 23 -49.79 -2.02 16.30
N ALA A 24 -48.93 -2.98 16.18
CA ALA A 24 -48.94 -3.95 15.06
C ALA A 24 -49.92 -5.06 15.39
N ARG A 25 -50.80 -5.41 14.46
CA ARG A 25 -51.72 -6.52 14.54
C ARG A 25 -51.52 -7.48 13.37
N LEU A 26 -51.23 -8.74 13.67
CA LEU A 26 -51.07 -9.79 12.69
C LEU A 26 -52.30 -10.70 12.75
N ARG A 27 -52.94 -10.92 11.61
CA ARG A 27 -54.03 -11.92 11.44
C ARG A 27 -53.72 -12.88 10.31
N ASP A 28 -53.89 -14.18 10.58
CA ASP A 28 -53.84 -15.23 9.59
C ASP A 28 -54.88 -16.29 9.83
N GLY A 29 -55.90 -16.31 8.97
CA GLY A 29 -57.06 -17.13 9.16
C GLY A 29 -57.81 -16.83 10.45
N ARG A 30 -58.46 -17.87 11.04
CA ARG A 30 -59.18 -17.80 12.33
C ARG A 30 -58.30 -18.16 13.53
N GLN A 31 -57.10 -18.69 13.29
CA GLN A 31 -56.26 -19.26 14.35
C GLN A 31 -55.18 -18.28 14.85
N VAL A 32 -54.85 -17.25 14.08
CA VAL A 32 -53.78 -16.32 14.43
C VAL A 32 -54.34 -14.88 14.48
N ASP A 33 -54.42 -14.30 15.68
CA ASP A 33 -54.70 -12.90 15.91
C ASP A 33 -53.82 -12.39 17.05
N MET A 34 -52.74 -11.70 16.70
CA MET A 34 -51.74 -11.16 17.64
C MET A 34 -51.67 -9.64 17.58
N VAL A 35 -51.51 -9.01 18.72
CA VAL A 35 -51.33 -7.56 18.82
C VAL A 35 -50.17 -7.23 19.76
N ALA A 36 -49.22 -6.42 19.28
CA ALA A 36 -48.11 -5.97 20.11
C ALA A 36 -47.84 -4.46 19.91
N PRO A 37 -47.38 -3.75 20.95
CA PRO A 37 -47.05 -2.33 20.83
C PRO A 37 -45.78 -2.13 20.02
N THR A 38 -45.78 -1.14 19.16
CA THR A 38 -44.56 -0.65 18.50
C THR A 38 -43.93 0.47 19.34
N ARG A 39 -42.73 0.96 18.95
CA ARG A 39 -42.12 2.16 19.58
C ARG A 39 -42.63 3.48 18.96
N LEU A 40 -43.54 3.41 17.99
CA LEU A 40 -44.12 4.60 17.36
C LEU A 40 -45.26 5.14 18.20
N THR A 41 -45.17 6.41 18.58
CA THR A 41 -46.21 7.15 19.32
C THR A 41 -46.58 8.38 18.55
N ILE A 42 -47.89 8.57 18.30
CA ILE A 42 -48.39 9.70 17.51
C ILE A 42 -49.71 10.24 18.16
N ASN A 43 -50.07 11.47 17.89
CA ASN A 43 -51.38 11.96 18.26
C ASN A 43 -52.47 11.18 17.48
N PRO A 44 -53.46 10.54 18.17
CA PRO A 44 -54.49 9.72 17.53
C PRO A 44 -55.33 10.45 16.48
N ASN A 45 -55.46 11.79 16.61
CA ASN A 45 -56.18 12.60 15.64
C ASN A 45 -55.49 12.66 14.28
N LEU A 46 -54.18 12.49 14.25
CA LEU A 46 -53.35 12.55 13.05
C LEU A 46 -53.29 11.21 12.30
N TRP A 47 -53.57 10.09 12.97
CA TRP A 47 -53.42 8.75 12.40
C TRP A 47 -54.72 8.25 11.73
N ASP A 48 -54.59 7.59 10.58
CA ASP A 48 -55.65 6.89 9.88
C ASP A 48 -55.44 5.35 9.99
N ASP A 49 -56.23 4.67 10.81
CA ASP A 49 -56.15 3.23 11.00
C ASP A 49 -56.53 2.42 9.76
N LYS A 50 -57.27 3.02 8.80
CA LYS A 50 -57.67 2.35 7.55
C LYS A 50 -56.58 2.44 6.49
N ALA A 51 -56.00 3.64 6.35
CA ALA A 51 -54.90 3.89 5.41
C ALA A 51 -53.56 3.53 6.01
N GLU A 52 -53.47 3.27 7.34
CA GLU A 52 -52.23 2.94 8.07
C GLU A 52 -51.12 3.98 7.88
N GLN A 53 -51.51 5.27 7.89
CA GLN A 53 -50.62 6.42 7.65
C GLN A 53 -51.16 7.68 8.33
N VAL A 54 -50.33 8.71 8.35
CA VAL A 54 -50.78 10.06 8.81
C VAL A 54 -51.81 10.63 7.83
N LYS A 55 -52.94 11.11 8.32
CA LYS A 55 -54.05 11.67 7.51
C LYS A 55 -53.53 12.77 6.58
N SER A 56 -53.88 12.70 5.30
CA SER A 56 -53.41 13.64 4.27
C SER A 56 -54.00 15.04 4.40
N LYS A 57 -55.22 15.14 4.92
CA LYS A 57 -55.98 16.40 5.02
C LYS A 57 -55.75 17.22 6.30
N ILE A 58 -54.92 16.76 7.21
CA ILE A 58 -54.59 17.45 8.46
C ILE A 58 -53.28 18.21 8.30
N VAL A 59 -53.25 19.47 8.75
CA VAL A 59 -52.03 20.28 8.80
C VAL A 59 -51.11 19.70 9.85
N CYS A 60 -49.98 19.18 9.44
CA CYS A 60 -48.87 18.73 10.28
C CYS A 60 -47.54 18.97 9.57
N ASN A 61 -46.44 18.91 10.31
CA ASN A 61 -45.11 19.05 9.74
C ASN A 61 -44.86 17.93 8.70
N ASP A 62 -44.45 18.30 7.51
CA ASP A 62 -44.21 17.35 6.39
C ASP A 62 -43.10 16.37 6.67
N GLU A 63 -42.07 16.77 7.42
CA GLU A 63 -41.00 15.86 7.87
C GLU A 63 -41.53 14.78 8.82
N MET A 64 -42.39 15.19 9.76
CA MET A 64 -43.03 14.27 10.70
C MET A 64 -43.97 13.31 9.96
N ARG A 65 -44.73 13.80 8.97
CA ARG A 65 -45.60 12.96 8.13
C ARG A 65 -44.82 11.92 7.38
N SER A 66 -43.73 12.33 6.73
CA SER A 66 -42.82 11.44 5.98
C SER A 66 -42.21 10.37 6.91
N TYR A 67 -41.68 10.79 8.04
CA TYR A 67 -41.07 9.88 9.02
C TYR A 67 -42.05 8.79 9.48
N TYR A 68 -43.24 9.14 9.93
CA TYR A 68 -44.21 8.13 10.42
C TYR A 68 -44.70 7.20 9.30
N ASN A 69 -44.93 7.72 8.11
CA ASN A 69 -45.37 6.92 6.96
C ASN A 69 -44.26 5.96 6.47
N ASP A 70 -43.03 6.40 6.46
CA ASP A 70 -41.89 5.58 6.03
C ASP A 70 -41.58 4.49 7.08
N GLU A 71 -41.60 4.84 8.37
CA GLU A 71 -41.39 3.88 9.45
C GLU A 71 -42.51 2.83 9.51
N ALA A 72 -43.76 3.23 9.33
CA ALA A 72 -44.90 2.33 9.25
C ALA A 72 -44.73 1.33 8.09
N ARG A 73 -44.30 1.81 6.92
CA ARG A 73 -44.09 0.99 5.74
C ARG A 73 -42.91 -0.01 5.93
N LYS A 74 -41.79 0.48 6.47
CA LYS A 74 -40.62 -0.36 6.78
C LYS A 74 -40.96 -1.46 7.77
N LEU A 75 -41.60 -1.09 8.87
CA LEU A 75 -42.02 -2.00 9.93
C LEU A 75 -42.97 -3.10 9.40
N LYS A 76 -43.95 -2.71 8.60
CA LYS A 76 -44.91 -3.65 8.00
C LYS A 76 -44.22 -4.63 7.05
N SER A 77 -43.33 -4.11 6.16
CA SER A 77 -42.53 -4.94 5.24
C SER A 77 -41.63 -5.91 5.99
N TYR A 78 -40.99 -5.48 7.09
CA TYR A 78 -40.16 -6.36 7.92
C TYR A 78 -40.99 -7.49 8.56
N LEU A 79 -42.11 -7.17 9.17
CA LEU A 79 -42.99 -8.17 9.81
C LEU A 79 -43.56 -9.16 8.78
N GLU A 80 -43.92 -8.71 7.57
CA GLU A 80 -44.38 -9.55 6.49
C GLU A 80 -43.30 -10.55 6.05
N LYS A 81 -42.09 -10.10 5.83
CA LYS A 81 -40.94 -10.96 5.48
C LYS A 81 -40.62 -11.95 6.60
N ALA A 82 -40.56 -11.48 7.85
CA ALA A 82 -40.30 -12.34 9.00
C ALA A 82 -41.37 -13.44 9.18
N TYR A 83 -42.61 -13.13 8.87
CA TYR A 83 -43.68 -14.12 8.91
C TYR A 83 -43.58 -15.15 7.77
N GLN A 84 -43.21 -14.71 6.56
CA GLN A 84 -43.05 -15.57 5.39
C GLN A 84 -41.84 -16.51 5.50
N SER A 85 -40.75 -16.07 6.09
CA SER A 85 -39.52 -16.86 6.26
C SER A 85 -39.60 -17.89 7.40
N ARG A 86 -40.68 -17.97 8.15
CA ARG A 86 -40.82 -18.84 9.30
C ARG A 86 -40.98 -20.30 8.88
N GLN A 87 -40.15 -21.18 9.45
CA GLN A 87 -40.09 -22.62 9.15
C GLN A 87 -41.06 -23.51 10.00
N THR A 88 -41.75 -22.96 11.01
CA THR A 88 -42.56 -23.76 11.97
C THR A 88 -44.04 -23.50 11.84
N ALA A 89 -44.87 -24.53 12.12
CA ALA A 89 -46.34 -24.46 12.12
C ALA A 89 -46.83 -23.59 13.29
N GLY A 90 -47.48 -22.47 12.98
CA GLY A 90 -48.15 -21.55 13.91
C GLY A 90 -47.17 -20.71 14.75
N PRO A 91 -47.36 -19.38 14.82
CA PRO A 91 -46.55 -18.52 15.68
C PRO A 91 -46.92 -18.71 17.15
N GLN A 92 -45.89 -18.81 18.02
CA GLN A 92 -46.13 -18.76 19.47
C GLN A 92 -46.71 -17.41 19.88
N LYS A 93 -47.45 -17.36 21.01
CA LYS A 93 -48.19 -16.19 21.45
C LYS A 93 -47.37 -14.88 21.57
N GLU A 94 -46.08 -15.02 21.77
CA GLU A 94 -45.13 -13.90 21.92
C GLU A 94 -44.34 -13.53 20.65
N TRP A 95 -44.46 -14.29 19.58
CA TRP A 95 -43.68 -14.12 18.36
C TRP A 95 -43.69 -12.69 17.80
N LEU A 96 -44.85 -12.04 17.76
CA LEU A 96 -44.98 -10.68 17.24
C LEU A 96 -44.19 -9.65 18.09
N LYS A 97 -44.19 -9.85 19.41
CA LYS A 97 -43.46 -8.98 20.35
C LYS A 97 -41.96 -9.16 20.21
N GLU A 98 -41.48 -10.40 20.10
CA GLU A 98 -40.08 -10.74 19.88
C GLU A 98 -39.57 -10.21 18.54
N THR A 99 -40.36 -10.39 17.47
CA THR A 99 -40.00 -9.89 16.14
C THR A 99 -39.95 -8.37 16.08
N LEU A 100 -40.81 -7.65 16.81
CA LEU A 100 -40.72 -6.20 16.97
C LEU A 100 -39.49 -5.77 17.76
N GLU A 101 -39.12 -6.52 18.80
CA GLU A 101 -37.93 -6.24 19.58
C GLU A 101 -36.65 -6.46 18.74
N GLN A 102 -36.64 -7.46 17.88
CA GLN A 102 -35.56 -7.69 16.89
C GLN A 102 -35.45 -6.54 15.88
N TYR A 103 -36.59 -6.03 15.39
CA TYR A 103 -36.61 -4.88 14.48
C TYR A 103 -35.97 -3.64 15.10
N TYR A 104 -36.31 -3.34 16.37
CA TYR A 104 -35.83 -2.13 17.05
C TYR A 104 -34.43 -2.27 17.66
N ASN A 105 -33.95 -3.48 17.91
CA ASN A 105 -32.66 -3.76 18.53
C ASN A 105 -31.89 -4.85 17.76
N PRO A 106 -31.58 -4.65 16.47
CA PRO A 106 -30.94 -5.66 15.64
C PRO A 106 -29.58 -6.11 16.21
N GLN A 107 -28.86 -5.23 16.92
CA GLN A 107 -27.56 -5.55 17.52
C GLN A 107 -27.63 -6.56 18.67
N LYS A 108 -28.77 -6.66 19.35
CA LYS A 108 -28.96 -7.56 20.51
C LYS A 108 -29.27 -9.02 20.10
N TYR A 109 -29.82 -9.20 18.91
CA TYR A 109 -30.31 -10.49 18.41
C TYR A 109 -29.47 -11.07 17.26
N ASN A 110 -28.50 -10.32 16.73
CA ASN A 110 -27.59 -10.76 15.67
C ASN A 110 -26.43 -11.65 16.18
N VAL A 111 -26.54 -12.23 17.39
CA VAL A 111 -25.47 -13.08 17.95
C VAL A 111 -25.63 -14.56 17.57
N GLU A 112 -26.78 -15.03 17.04
CA GLU A 112 -27.02 -16.47 16.84
C GLU A 112 -27.62 -16.92 15.50
N THR A 113 -27.76 -16.07 14.49
CA THR A 113 -28.12 -16.52 13.14
C THR A 113 -27.32 -15.80 12.06
N ALA A 114 -26.01 -16.01 12.08
CA ALA A 114 -25.19 -15.79 10.90
C ALA A 114 -25.34 -16.98 9.94
N THR A 115 -26.51 -17.13 9.32
CA THR A 115 -26.60 -17.78 8.02
C THR A 115 -26.06 -16.79 7.00
N GLU A 116 -24.88 -17.04 6.49
CA GLU A 116 -24.25 -16.67 5.22
C GLU A 116 -24.89 -15.56 4.36
N GLU A 117 -25.25 -14.40 4.92
CA GLU A 117 -25.11 -13.14 4.22
C GLU A 117 -23.65 -12.75 4.44
N THR A 118 -22.84 -12.91 3.41
CA THR A 118 -21.42 -12.61 3.36
C THR A 118 -21.13 -11.29 4.07
N ALA A 119 -20.65 -11.38 5.30
CA ALA A 119 -20.11 -10.22 6.01
C ALA A 119 -19.17 -9.53 5.05
N LYS A 120 -19.37 -8.21 4.79
CA LYS A 120 -18.51 -7.47 3.88
C LYS A 120 -17.07 -7.77 4.29
N PRO A 121 -16.23 -8.23 3.37
CA PRO A 121 -14.88 -8.60 3.73
C PRO A 121 -14.15 -7.39 4.32
N THR A 122 -13.46 -7.59 5.43
CA THR A 122 -12.64 -6.53 6.05
C THR A 122 -11.59 -6.04 5.06
N LEU A 123 -11.05 -4.83 5.25
CA LEU A 123 -9.94 -4.31 4.42
C LEU A 123 -8.79 -5.31 4.34
N ILE A 124 -8.47 -5.99 5.44
CA ILE A 124 -7.39 -6.99 5.49
C ILE A 124 -7.73 -8.24 4.65
N ALA A 125 -8.97 -8.71 4.68
CA ALA A 125 -9.42 -9.83 3.84
C ALA A 125 -9.40 -9.46 2.35
N LEU A 126 -9.83 -8.24 1.99
CA LEU A 126 -9.71 -7.72 0.62
C LEU A 126 -8.24 -7.58 0.18
N PHE A 127 -7.35 -7.28 1.11
CA PHE A 127 -5.92 -7.21 0.82
C PHE A 127 -5.34 -8.60 0.49
N ASP A 128 -5.82 -9.65 1.14
CA ASP A 128 -5.46 -11.04 0.80
C ASP A 128 -5.98 -11.43 -0.58
N GLU A 129 -7.23 -11.11 -0.88
CA GLU A 129 -7.82 -11.33 -2.21
C GLU A 129 -7.02 -10.58 -3.32
N PHE A 130 -6.61 -9.34 -3.04
CA PHE A 130 -5.73 -8.57 -3.93
C PHE A 130 -4.39 -9.26 -4.18
N LEU A 131 -3.75 -9.79 -3.13
CA LEU A 131 -2.47 -10.51 -3.25
C LEU A 131 -2.57 -11.79 -4.07
N GLU A 132 -3.73 -12.44 -4.07
CA GLU A 132 -3.98 -13.64 -4.85
C GLU A 132 -4.30 -13.33 -6.31
N LYS A 133 -5.25 -12.41 -6.54
CA LYS A 133 -5.84 -12.15 -7.87
C LYS A 133 -5.07 -11.16 -8.71
N HIS A 134 -4.37 -10.19 -8.09
CA HIS A 134 -3.63 -9.19 -8.83
C HIS A 134 -2.29 -9.74 -9.34
N ARG A 135 -1.99 -9.51 -10.62
CA ARG A 135 -0.73 -9.95 -11.24
C ARG A 135 0.46 -9.17 -10.68
N LEU A 136 1.08 -9.74 -9.68
CA LEU A 136 2.25 -9.18 -8.99
C LEU A 136 3.42 -10.17 -9.05
N SER A 137 4.64 -9.67 -9.25
CA SER A 137 5.84 -10.48 -9.04
C SER A 137 6.01 -10.84 -7.55
N ASP A 138 6.71 -11.93 -7.24
CA ASP A 138 6.94 -12.40 -5.86
C ASP A 138 7.55 -11.33 -4.96
N VAL A 139 8.47 -10.52 -5.51
CA VAL A 139 9.08 -9.40 -4.77
C VAL A 139 8.03 -8.34 -4.41
N ARG A 140 7.13 -8.01 -5.34
CA ARG A 140 6.03 -7.08 -5.07
C ARG A 140 5.06 -7.65 -4.05
N LYS A 141 4.68 -8.94 -4.16
CA LYS A 141 3.83 -9.62 -3.16
C LYS A 141 4.45 -9.56 -1.76
N LYS A 142 5.77 -9.78 -1.62
CA LYS A 142 6.48 -9.64 -0.33
C LYS A 142 6.35 -8.22 0.23
N ASN A 143 6.54 -7.19 -0.61
CA ASN A 143 6.42 -5.79 -0.18
C ASN A 143 4.99 -5.44 0.26
N TYR A 144 3.98 -5.91 -0.46
CA TYR A 144 2.57 -5.71 -0.08
C TYR A 144 2.23 -6.44 1.23
N ARG A 145 2.77 -7.64 1.48
CA ARG A 145 2.60 -8.33 2.77
C ARG A 145 3.17 -7.54 3.95
N VAL A 146 4.29 -6.83 3.76
CA VAL A 146 4.82 -5.92 4.80
C VAL A 146 3.82 -4.79 5.08
N ILE A 147 3.23 -4.19 4.04
CA ILE A 147 2.20 -3.15 4.19
C ILE A 147 0.97 -3.71 4.92
N LYS A 148 0.48 -4.88 4.52
CA LYS A 148 -0.65 -5.54 5.18
C LYS A 148 -0.40 -5.69 6.68
N ARG A 149 0.76 -6.22 7.09
CA ARG A 149 1.12 -6.34 8.51
C ARG A 149 1.17 -4.98 9.21
N GLY A 150 1.66 -3.93 8.54
CA GLY A 150 1.63 -2.57 9.05
C GLY A 150 0.20 -2.08 9.35
N LEU A 151 -0.75 -2.34 8.44
CA LEU A 151 -2.17 -2.01 8.62
C LEU A 151 -2.81 -2.83 9.76
N GLN A 152 -2.47 -4.12 9.87
CA GLN A 152 -2.93 -4.97 10.97
C GLN A 152 -2.39 -4.47 12.34
N ARG A 153 -1.12 -4.07 12.41
CA ARG A 153 -0.55 -3.46 13.64
C ARG A 153 -1.20 -2.12 13.96
N TYR A 154 -1.55 -1.33 12.96
CA TYR A 154 -2.31 -0.10 13.18
C TYR A 154 -3.68 -0.39 13.80
N GLU A 155 -4.42 -1.40 13.32
CA GLU A 155 -5.68 -1.81 13.96
C GLU A 155 -5.48 -2.19 15.44
N LEU A 156 -4.45 -2.99 15.74
CA LEU A 156 -4.14 -3.36 17.13
C LEU A 156 -3.73 -2.14 17.96
N TYR A 157 -2.94 -1.23 17.40
CA TYR A 157 -2.55 0.01 18.05
C TYR A 157 -3.76 0.85 18.46
N ILE A 158 -4.73 1.01 17.58
CA ILE A 158 -5.99 1.72 17.89
C ILE A 158 -6.76 1.00 19.00
N ARG A 159 -6.88 -0.33 18.94
CA ARG A 159 -7.56 -1.14 19.95
C ARG A 159 -6.90 -1.04 21.34
N THR A 160 -5.57 -0.94 21.37
CA THR A 160 -4.78 -0.89 22.61
C THR A 160 -4.78 0.52 23.20
N THR A 161 -4.67 1.57 22.38
CA THR A 161 -4.40 2.92 22.86
C THR A 161 -5.63 3.82 22.94
N LYS A 162 -6.65 3.61 22.08
CA LYS A 162 -7.84 4.49 22.06
C LYS A 162 -8.98 3.88 22.89
N ARG A 163 -9.40 4.62 23.94
CA ARG A 163 -10.51 4.22 24.81
C ARG A 163 -11.80 4.04 23.98
N GLY A 164 -12.50 2.94 24.21
CA GLY A 164 -13.77 2.63 23.51
C GLY A 164 -13.59 1.97 22.15
N GLN A 165 -12.36 1.80 21.63
CA GLN A 165 -12.08 1.26 20.29
C GLN A 165 -11.62 -0.22 20.31
N LYS A 166 -11.97 -1.01 21.32
CA LYS A 166 -11.53 -2.42 21.48
C LYS A 166 -11.89 -3.32 20.29
N ALA A 167 -12.95 -3.00 19.55
CA ALA A 167 -13.43 -3.76 18.39
C ALA A 167 -13.08 -3.07 17.05
N PHE A 168 -12.16 -2.10 17.05
CA PHE A 168 -11.81 -1.36 15.83
C PHE A 168 -11.28 -2.29 14.73
N VAL A 169 -11.82 -2.13 13.53
CA VAL A 169 -11.39 -2.81 12.30
C VAL A 169 -11.36 -1.78 11.17
N LEU A 170 -10.35 -1.82 10.34
CA LEU A 170 -10.31 -1.01 9.13
C LEU A 170 -11.39 -1.50 8.15
N ASP A 171 -12.44 -0.70 8.02
CA ASP A 171 -13.48 -0.88 7.01
C ASP A 171 -13.10 -0.06 5.76
N ILE A 172 -13.01 -0.73 4.62
CA ILE A 172 -12.61 -0.09 3.36
C ILE A 172 -13.54 1.06 2.95
N ASP A 173 -14.82 0.97 3.28
CA ASP A 173 -15.82 1.99 2.97
C ASP A 173 -15.75 3.22 3.92
N GLN A 174 -15.09 3.06 5.08
CA GLN A 174 -14.97 4.10 6.12
C GLN A 174 -13.59 4.76 6.19
N VAL A 175 -12.61 4.28 5.41
CA VAL A 175 -11.29 4.93 5.34
C VAL A 175 -11.43 6.31 4.71
N THR A 176 -11.02 7.34 5.45
CA THR A 176 -11.01 8.74 5.01
C THR A 176 -9.59 9.24 4.80
N ALA A 177 -9.41 10.46 4.30
CA ALA A 177 -8.11 11.13 4.25
C ALA A 177 -7.49 11.27 5.67
N ASP A 178 -8.31 11.50 6.70
CA ASP A 178 -7.82 11.56 8.09
C ASP A 178 -7.35 10.18 8.57
N THR A 179 -8.07 9.11 8.25
CA THR A 179 -7.60 7.74 8.52
C THR A 179 -6.24 7.48 7.84
N LEU A 180 -6.04 7.96 6.61
CA LEU A 180 -4.75 7.81 5.92
C LEU A 180 -3.64 8.64 6.60
N ARG A 181 -3.95 9.83 7.16
CA ARG A 181 -3.01 10.63 7.96
C ARG A 181 -2.63 9.91 9.24
N ASP A 182 -3.59 9.35 9.96
CA ASP A 182 -3.35 8.57 11.18
C ASP A 182 -2.47 7.33 10.90
N ILE A 183 -2.73 6.61 9.79
CA ILE A 183 -1.90 5.47 9.35
C ILE A 183 -0.48 5.96 8.99
N TRP A 184 -0.36 7.12 8.35
CA TRP A 184 0.94 7.71 8.03
C TRP A 184 1.75 7.98 9.30
N GLU A 185 1.16 8.69 10.26
CA GLU A 185 1.79 9.01 11.54
C GLU A 185 2.18 7.73 12.31
N PHE A 186 1.30 6.74 12.33
CA PHE A 186 1.62 5.43 12.93
C PHE A 186 2.83 4.78 12.27
N LEU A 187 2.86 4.67 10.94
CA LEU A 187 3.96 4.04 10.22
C LEU A 187 5.28 4.82 10.33
N GLU A 188 5.22 6.14 10.43
CA GLU A 188 6.38 7.00 10.64
C GLU A 188 7.00 6.77 12.03
N ASN A 189 6.16 6.59 13.05
CA ASN A 189 6.57 6.40 14.43
C ASN A 189 6.64 4.93 14.88
N GLU A 190 6.43 3.98 13.97
CA GLU A 190 6.38 2.55 14.27
C GLU A 190 7.63 2.05 15.03
N TYR A 191 8.79 2.64 14.76
CA TYR A 191 10.04 2.32 15.49
C TYR A 191 10.00 2.65 16.98
N ARG A 192 9.19 3.64 17.39
CA ARG A 192 8.95 3.98 18.80
C ARG A 192 7.89 3.06 19.40
N TYR A 193 6.82 2.81 18.66
CA TYR A 193 5.70 1.99 19.12
C TYR A 193 6.10 0.54 19.32
N CYS A 194 7.07 0.03 18.58
CA CYS A 194 7.63 -1.30 18.78
C CYS A 194 8.22 -1.51 20.19
N ALA A 195 8.79 -0.46 20.77
CA ALA A 195 9.32 -0.52 22.14
C ALA A 195 8.24 -0.24 23.21
N LEU A 196 7.23 0.58 22.89
CA LEU A 196 6.18 1.00 23.82
C LEU A 196 5.05 -0.04 23.95
N TYR A 197 4.77 -0.78 22.90
CA TYR A 197 3.67 -1.74 22.80
C TYR A 197 4.18 -3.08 22.21
N PRO A 198 5.08 -3.80 22.92
CA PRO A 198 5.68 -5.03 22.41
C PRO A 198 4.65 -6.10 22.05
N GLU A 199 3.52 -6.15 22.76
CA GLU A 199 2.42 -7.10 22.54
C GLU A 199 1.84 -7.02 21.12
N ILE A 200 1.84 -5.83 20.48
CA ILE A 200 1.40 -5.65 19.09
C ILE A 200 2.36 -6.38 18.13
N TYR A 201 3.65 -6.35 18.43
CA TYR A 201 4.70 -6.94 17.59
C TYR A 201 4.90 -8.44 17.86
N GLU A 202 4.51 -8.91 19.05
CA GLU A 202 4.38 -10.34 19.35
C GLU A 202 3.21 -10.95 18.57
N ALA A 203 2.06 -10.27 18.53
CA ALA A 203 0.88 -10.71 17.77
C ALA A 203 1.10 -10.67 16.25
N ILE A 204 1.78 -9.63 15.73
CA ILE A 204 2.05 -9.45 14.30
C ILE A 204 3.55 -9.14 14.10
N PRO A 205 4.38 -10.18 14.05
CA PRO A 205 5.84 -10.01 14.05
C PRO A 205 6.38 -9.50 12.71
N GLU A 206 7.51 -8.81 12.77
CA GLU A 206 8.36 -8.45 11.64
C GLU A 206 9.70 -9.19 11.71
N ALA A 207 10.28 -9.46 10.53
CA ALA A 207 11.60 -10.10 10.42
C ALA A 207 12.74 -9.23 10.99
N ARG A 208 12.51 -7.93 11.13
CA ARG A 208 13.49 -6.96 11.65
C ARG A 208 12.77 -5.93 12.51
N THR A 209 13.42 -5.47 13.58
CA THR A 209 12.93 -4.35 14.38
C THR A 209 12.69 -3.13 13.46
N PRO A 210 11.50 -2.51 13.53
CA PRO A 210 11.20 -1.31 12.76
C PRO A 210 12.24 -0.20 13.01
N GLN A 211 12.65 0.44 11.92
CA GLN A 211 13.57 1.58 11.93
C GLN A 211 12.84 2.83 11.45
N PRO A 212 13.31 4.05 11.79
CA PRO A 212 12.75 5.28 11.26
C PRO A 212 12.63 5.23 9.75
N ARG A 213 11.42 5.51 9.21
CA ARG A 213 11.18 5.55 7.77
C ARG A 213 11.36 6.96 7.23
N GLY A 214 12.13 7.07 6.18
CA GLY A 214 12.19 8.33 5.42
C GLY A 214 10.92 8.57 4.61
N LYS A 215 10.62 9.83 4.32
CA LYS A 215 9.39 10.27 3.61
C LYS A 215 9.20 9.55 2.26
N ASN A 216 10.26 9.29 1.48
CA ASN A 216 10.15 8.53 0.23
C ASN A 216 9.69 7.08 0.45
N THR A 217 10.07 6.46 1.57
CA THR A 217 9.63 5.10 1.94
C THR A 217 8.14 5.10 2.28
N LEU A 218 7.67 6.12 3.01
CA LEU A 218 6.25 6.30 3.33
C LEU A 218 5.44 6.57 2.05
N LEU A 219 5.91 7.49 1.18
CA LEU A 219 5.28 7.77 -0.12
C LEU A 219 5.15 6.51 -1.00
N ASP A 220 6.19 5.65 -1.04
CA ASP A 220 6.15 4.39 -1.76
C ASP A 220 5.15 3.40 -1.13
N CYS A 221 5.07 3.35 0.20
CA CYS A 221 4.07 2.57 0.94
C CYS A 221 2.64 3.03 0.58
N PHE A 222 2.36 4.31 0.69
CA PHE A 222 1.05 4.89 0.39
C PHE A 222 0.68 4.81 -1.09
N SER A 223 1.64 4.93 -2.00
CA SER A 223 1.43 4.66 -3.43
C SER A 223 0.94 3.23 -3.69
N ARG A 224 1.41 2.25 -2.91
CA ARG A 224 0.94 0.86 -2.98
C ARG A 224 -0.42 0.68 -2.34
N ILE A 225 -0.70 1.33 -1.20
CA ILE A 225 -2.05 1.35 -0.60
C ILE A 225 -3.04 1.96 -1.60
N ARG A 226 -2.68 3.06 -2.26
CA ARG A 226 -3.50 3.66 -3.32
C ARG A 226 -3.77 2.69 -4.48
N THR A 227 -2.75 1.92 -4.90
CA THR A 227 -2.91 0.88 -5.93
C THR A 227 -3.90 -0.20 -5.49
N PHE A 228 -3.88 -0.59 -4.22
CA PHE A 228 -4.85 -1.53 -3.65
C PHE A 228 -6.28 -0.95 -3.70
N PHE A 229 -6.49 0.31 -3.29
CA PHE A 229 -7.81 0.96 -3.39
C PHE A 229 -8.30 1.04 -4.84
N TYR A 230 -7.44 1.36 -5.80
CA TYR A 230 -7.81 1.37 -7.21
C TYR A 230 -8.21 -0.03 -7.71
N TRP A 231 -7.51 -1.06 -7.27
CA TRP A 231 -7.91 -2.44 -7.57
C TRP A 231 -9.28 -2.78 -6.97
N CYS A 232 -9.54 -2.41 -5.72
CA CYS A 232 -10.83 -2.62 -5.07
C CYS A 232 -11.96 -1.88 -5.81
N ASN A 233 -11.74 -0.63 -6.23
CA ASN A 233 -12.70 0.14 -7.03
C ASN A 233 -12.97 -0.53 -8.38
N SER A 234 -11.92 -0.93 -9.10
CA SER A 234 -12.03 -1.59 -10.41
C SER A 234 -12.76 -2.93 -10.35
N ASN A 235 -12.63 -3.63 -9.22
CA ASN A 235 -13.32 -4.90 -8.98
C ASN A 235 -14.65 -4.74 -8.21
N LYS A 236 -15.19 -3.52 -8.12
CA LYS A 236 -16.48 -3.18 -7.47
C LYS A 236 -16.59 -3.63 -6.01
N LYS A 237 -15.47 -3.71 -5.29
CA LYS A 237 -15.43 -4.06 -3.87
C LYS A 237 -15.80 -2.88 -2.96
N THR A 238 -15.52 -1.67 -3.41
CA THR A 238 -15.88 -0.41 -2.75
C THR A 238 -16.07 0.70 -3.79
N ARG A 239 -16.75 1.77 -3.40
CA ARG A 239 -16.81 3.06 -4.13
C ARG A 239 -15.95 4.13 -3.46
N ASN A 240 -15.39 3.84 -2.29
CA ASN A 240 -14.59 4.78 -1.52
C ASN A 240 -13.27 5.12 -2.25
N ARG A 241 -12.93 6.41 -2.28
CA ARG A 241 -11.72 6.96 -2.92
C ARG A 241 -10.96 7.90 -1.98
N PRO A 242 -10.44 7.43 -0.86
CA PRO A 242 -9.84 8.29 0.16
C PRO A 242 -8.58 9.03 -0.32
N PHE A 243 -7.98 8.60 -1.41
CA PHE A 243 -6.81 9.26 -2.02
C PHE A 243 -7.15 10.46 -2.90
N ASP A 244 -8.43 10.73 -3.20
CA ASP A 244 -8.85 11.94 -3.90
C ASP A 244 -8.61 13.17 -2.99
N ASP A 245 -8.81 13.02 -1.68
CA ASP A 245 -8.57 14.03 -0.65
C ASP A 245 -7.22 13.85 0.09
N PHE A 246 -6.41 12.88 -0.34
CA PHE A 246 -5.07 12.61 0.19
C PHE A 246 -4.05 12.52 -0.96
N PRO A 247 -3.66 13.66 -1.58
CA PRO A 247 -2.71 13.68 -2.66
C PRO A 247 -1.31 13.27 -2.19
N LEU A 248 -0.66 12.37 -2.91
CA LEU A 248 0.71 11.96 -2.62
C LEU A 248 1.70 12.87 -3.35
N GLU A 249 2.62 13.45 -2.60
CA GLU A 249 3.75 14.20 -3.16
C GLU A 249 4.67 13.31 -4.01
N GLU A 250 5.47 13.92 -4.86
CA GLU A 250 6.54 13.21 -5.57
C GLU A 250 7.73 12.91 -4.64
N CYS A 251 8.36 11.75 -4.86
CA CYS A 251 9.58 11.40 -4.15
C CYS A 251 10.70 12.39 -4.48
N THR A 252 11.37 12.90 -3.47
CA THR A 252 12.53 13.80 -3.63
C THR A 252 13.83 13.00 -3.53
N TYR A 253 14.72 13.23 -4.47
CA TYR A 253 16.02 12.56 -4.51
C TYR A 253 17.13 13.59 -4.67
N GLY A 254 18.24 13.39 -3.97
CA GLY A 254 19.45 14.19 -4.16
C GLY A 254 20.10 13.98 -5.52
N THR A 255 21.04 14.84 -5.85
CA THR A 255 21.88 14.73 -7.04
C THR A 255 22.68 13.42 -7.00
N PRO A 256 22.68 12.61 -8.07
CA PRO A 256 23.46 11.40 -8.11
C PRO A 256 24.97 11.73 -8.10
N TYR A 257 25.68 11.17 -7.14
CA TYR A 257 27.15 11.18 -7.15
C TYR A 257 27.68 9.93 -7.84
N TYR A 258 28.84 10.07 -8.47
CA TYR A 258 29.58 8.97 -9.11
C TYR A 258 31.09 9.21 -8.96
N ILE A 259 31.91 8.22 -9.31
CA ILE A 259 33.39 8.35 -9.32
C ILE A 259 33.88 8.70 -10.71
N THR A 260 34.95 9.48 -10.78
CA THR A 260 35.60 9.85 -12.05
C THR A 260 36.36 8.65 -12.64
N VAL A 261 36.83 8.79 -13.88
CA VAL A 261 37.67 7.77 -14.52
C VAL A 261 38.99 7.61 -13.77
N GLU A 262 39.59 8.68 -13.29
CA GLU A 262 40.81 8.68 -12.48
C GLU A 262 40.62 7.96 -11.15
N GLU A 263 39.49 8.21 -10.46
CA GLU A 263 39.12 7.48 -9.23
C GLU A 263 38.89 6.00 -9.49
N LEU A 264 38.33 5.64 -10.65
CA LEU A 264 38.15 4.25 -11.06
C LEU A 264 39.50 3.57 -11.30
N HIS A 265 40.44 4.24 -12.00
CA HIS A 265 41.80 3.73 -12.19
C HIS A 265 42.53 3.57 -10.85
N LYS A 266 42.37 4.51 -9.94
CA LYS A 266 42.95 4.41 -8.58
C LYS A 266 42.41 3.20 -7.83
N ILE A 267 41.12 2.93 -7.92
CA ILE A 267 40.50 1.71 -7.33
C ILE A 267 41.15 0.46 -7.96
N TYR A 268 41.19 0.38 -9.30
CA TYR A 268 41.73 -0.79 -10.01
C TYR A 268 43.19 -1.04 -9.65
N GLY A 269 44.02 0.03 -9.55
CA GLY A 269 45.43 -0.03 -9.17
C GLY A 269 45.72 -0.24 -7.68
N THR A 270 44.68 -0.26 -6.82
CA THR A 270 44.90 -0.40 -5.38
C THR A 270 45.52 -1.76 -5.04
N ASN A 271 46.63 -1.73 -4.30
CA ASN A 271 47.31 -2.94 -3.86
C ASN A 271 46.54 -3.67 -2.77
N LEU A 272 45.95 -4.80 -3.09
CA LEU A 272 45.18 -5.64 -2.18
C LEU A 272 45.80 -7.06 -2.04
N LYS A 273 47.12 -7.19 -2.24
CA LYS A 273 47.83 -8.50 -2.15
C LYS A 273 47.58 -9.22 -0.82
N ARG A 274 47.47 -8.44 0.28
CA ARG A 274 47.17 -8.97 1.63
C ARG A 274 45.70 -9.36 1.85
N HIS A 275 44.84 -9.05 0.88
CA HIS A 275 43.39 -9.28 0.93
C HIS A 275 42.86 -9.83 -0.39
N PRO A 276 43.23 -11.05 -0.79
CA PRO A 276 42.91 -11.59 -2.12
C PRO A 276 41.40 -11.62 -2.42
N GLN A 277 40.60 -11.97 -1.41
CA GLN A 277 39.14 -11.94 -1.57
C GLN A 277 38.59 -10.51 -1.85
N LEU A 278 39.22 -9.49 -1.28
CA LEU A 278 38.85 -8.10 -1.54
C LEU A 278 39.30 -7.65 -2.94
N ALA A 279 40.45 -8.15 -3.41
CA ALA A 279 40.93 -7.90 -4.78
C ALA A 279 39.94 -8.44 -5.82
N VAL A 280 39.37 -9.64 -5.59
CA VAL A 280 38.32 -10.20 -6.44
C VAL A 280 37.11 -9.30 -6.50
N GLN A 281 36.65 -8.80 -5.34
CA GLN A 281 35.48 -7.91 -5.32
C GLN A 281 35.79 -6.53 -5.93
N ARG A 282 37.03 -6.03 -5.86
CA ARG A 282 37.50 -4.86 -6.60
C ARG A 282 37.36 -5.07 -8.10
N ASP A 283 37.84 -6.19 -8.62
CA ASP A 283 37.76 -6.50 -10.06
C ASP A 283 36.29 -6.57 -10.50
N ILE A 284 35.39 -7.18 -9.71
CA ILE A 284 33.95 -7.23 -9.98
C ILE A 284 33.36 -5.84 -10.01
N PHE A 285 33.74 -4.95 -9.07
CA PHE A 285 33.25 -3.57 -9.02
C PHE A 285 33.72 -2.74 -10.23
N VAL A 286 35.00 -2.86 -10.60
CA VAL A 286 35.55 -2.21 -11.80
C VAL A 286 34.83 -2.73 -13.04
N PHE A 287 34.66 -4.04 -13.19
CA PHE A 287 33.91 -4.63 -14.28
C PHE A 287 32.47 -4.08 -14.35
N GLN A 288 31.80 -4.00 -13.22
CA GLN A 288 30.43 -3.43 -13.14
C GLN A 288 30.43 -1.95 -13.56
N CYS A 289 31.44 -1.17 -13.21
CA CYS A 289 31.59 0.22 -13.67
C CYS A 289 31.77 0.33 -15.19
N LEU A 290 32.37 -0.68 -15.82
CA LEU A 290 32.66 -0.69 -17.24
C LEU A 290 31.52 -1.23 -18.11
N ILE A 291 30.55 -1.94 -17.53
CA ILE A 291 29.36 -2.45 -18.24
C ILE A 291 28.05 -1.82 -17.80
N GLY A 292 28.04 -1.05 -16.71
CA GLY A 292 26.89 -0.26 -16.26
C GLY A 292 25.63 -1.02 -15.81
N CYS A 293 25.70 -2.35 -15.64
CA CYS A 293 24.56 -3.16 -15.28
C CYS A 293 24.10 -2.95 -13.81
N ARG A 294 22.86 -3.32 -13.50
CA ARG A 294 22.39 -3.37 -12.11
C ARG A 294 22.98 -4.57 -11.39
N VAL A 295 23.22 -4.46 -10.08
CA VAL A 295 23.76 -5.53 -9.26
C VAL A 295 22.93 -6.83 -9.36
N GLY A 296 21.62 -6.73 -9.39
CA GLY A 296 20.74 -7.90 -9.54
C GLY A 296 20.84 -8.60 -10.90
N ASP A 297 21.29 -7.88 -11.95
CA ASP A 297 21.62 -8.47 -13.26
C ASP A 297 23.05 -9.02 -13.25
N LEU A 298 24.01 -8.26 -12.70
CA LEU A 298 25.42 -8.67 -12.56
C LEU A 298 25.58 -10.03 -11.87
N LEU A 299 24.99 -10.19 -10.68
CA LEU A 299 25.12 -11.41 -9.87
C LEU A 299 24.53 -12.67 -10.51
N LYS A 300 23.80 -12.51 -11.60
CA LYS A 300 23.22 -13.61 -12.39
C LYS A 300 23.91 -13.85 -13.73
N MET A 301 24.91 -13.05 -14.07
CA MET A 301 25.63 -13.23 -15.32
C MET A 301 26.39 -14.52 -15.32
N THR A 302 26.29 -15.21 -16.44
CA THR A 302 26.98 -16.44 -16.74
C THR A 302 27.99 -16.25 -17.87
N LYS A 303 28.87 -17.21 -18.09
CA LYS A 303 29.82 -17.19 -19.20
C LYS A 303 29.14 -17.07 -20.57
N SER A 304 27.89 -17.57 -20.70
CA SER A 304 27.10 -17.46 -21.93
C SER A 304 26.63 -16.02 -22.24
N ASN A 305 26.72 -15.09 -21.27
CA ASN A 305 26.44 -13.68 -21.52
C ASN A 305 27.59 -12.95 -22.22
N LEU A 306 28.78 -13.56 -22.29
CA LEU A 306 29.93 -13.02 -23.01
C LEU A 306 29.90 -13.54 -24.45
N ILE A 307 29.51 -12.68 -25.39
CA ILE A 307 29.32 -13.01 -26.81
C ILE A 307 30.12 -11.99 -27.63
N ASP A 308 31.03 -12.50 -28.49
CA ASP A 308 31.84 -11.70 -29.43
C ASP A 308 32.46 -10.44 -28.80
N GLY A 309 33.05 -10.61 -27.61
CA GLY A 309 33.72 -9.51 -26.89
C GLY A 309 32.79 -8.47 -26.29
N ALA A 310 31.49 -8.77 -26.14
CA ALA A 310 30.50 -7.94 -25.51
C ALA A 310 29.73 -8.73 -24.45
N ILE A 311 29.12 -8.00 -23.47
CA ILE A 311 28.12 -8.58 -22.54
C ILE A 311 26.76 -8.36 -23.13
N GLU A 312 25.98 -9.44 -23.28
CA GLU A 312 24.59 -9.40 -23.68
C GLU A 312 23.66 -9.92 -22.57
N TYR A 313 22.63 -9.20 -22.26
CA TYR A 313 21.64 -9.63 -21.27
C TYR A 313 20.31 -8.87 -21.41
N ILE A 314 19.23 -9.47 -20.91
CA ILE A 314 17.93 -8.80 -20.77
C ILE A 314 17.78 -8.38 -19.31
N PRO A 315 17.69 -7.06 -19.00
CA PRO A 315 17.55 -6.59 -17.63
C PRO A 315 16.27 -7.13 -16.97
N ARG A 316 16.41 -7.71 -15.77
CA ARG A 316 15.30 -8.33 -15.02
C ARG A 316 14.10 -7.40 -14.82
N LYS A 317 14.36 -6.11 -14.57
CA LYS A 317 13.30 -5.12 -14.33
C LYS A 317 12.39 -4.89 -15.55
N THR A 318 12.86 -5.19 -16.76
CA THR A 318 12.13 -4.98 -18.01
C THR A 318 11.66 -6.29 -18.65
N LYS A 319 12.10 -7.45 -18.13
CA LYS A 319 11.82 -8.77 -18.70
C LYS A 319 10.33 -9.09 -18.81
N GLU A 320 9.54 -8.69 -17.80
CA GLU A 320 8.10 -9.01 -17.72
C GLU A 320 7.21 -8.07 -18.56
N GLY A 321 7.77 -7.01 -19.15
CA GLY A 321 7.02 -6.04 -19.96
C GLY A 321 7.44 -6.06 -21.42
N ARG A 322 8.32 -5.13 -21.79
CA ARG A 322 8.97 -5.09 -23.11
C ARG A 322 10.44 -5.47 -22.91
N PRO A 323 10.81 -6.75 -23.11
CA PRO A 323 12.19 -7.16 -22.99
C PRO A 323 13.03 -6.46 -24.06
N LEU A 324 14.09 -5.79 -23.63
CA LEU A 324 15.08 -5.20 -24.53
C LEU A 324 16.44 -5.80 -24.20
N THR A 325 17.10 -6.39 -25.18
CA THR A 325 18.47 -6.88 -25.03
C THR A 325 19.42 -5.69 -24.92
N VAL A 326 20.24 -5.70 -23.88
CA VAL A 326 21.33 -4.75 -23.71
C VAL A 326 22.62 -5.44 -24.12
N ARG A 327 23.34 -4.84 -25.07
CA ARG A 327 24.67 -5.28 -25.51
C ARG A 327 25.68 -4.19 -25.19
N VAL A 328 26.72 -4.56 -24.42
CA VAL A 328 27.78 -3.63 -24.01
C VAL A 328 29.13 -4.21 -24.48
N PRO A 329 29.77 -3.64 -25.50
CA PRO A 329 31.11 -4.02 -25.91
C PRO A 329 32.11 -3.84 -24.75
N LEU A 330 32.99 -4.81 -24.56
CA LEU A 330 34.00 -4.74 -23.50
C LEU A 330 35.21 -3.96 -23.96
N ASN A 331 35.62 -2.98 -23.15
CA ASN A 331 36.94 -2.36 -23.32
C ASN A 331 38.04 -3.30 -22.84
N GLN A 332 39.32 -2.92 -23.06
CA GLN A 332 40.47 -3.76 -22.76
C GLN A 332 40.52 -4.21 -21.28
N THR A 333 40.28 -3.29 -20.32
CA THR A 333 40.27 -3.61 -18.87
C THR A 333 39.19 -4.63 -18.52
N ALA A 334 37.98 -4.46 -19.08
CA ALA A 334 36.89 -5.42 -18.84
C ALA A 334 37.18 -6.79 -19.43
N LYS A 335 37.82 -6.86 -20.62
CA LYS A 335 38.29 -8.12 -21.23
C LYS A 335 39.33 -8.81 -20.34
N GLU A 336 40.33 -8.08 -19.84
CA GLU A 336 41.34 -8.61 -18.92
C GLU A 336 40.75 -9.17 -17.63
N ILE A 337 39.77 -8.45 -17.03
CA ILE A 337 39.06 -8.95 -15.86
C ILE A 337 38.30 -10.23 -16.19
N ALA A 338 37.52 -10.25 -17.26
CA ALA A 338 36.78 -11.44 -17.67
C ALA A 338 37.71 -12.64 -17.95
N ALA A 339 38.85 -12.43 -18.63
CA ALA A 339 39.85 -13.43 -18.90
C ALA A 339 40.49 -14.02 -17.64
N ARG A 340 40.74 -13.18 -16.61
CA ARG A 340 41.32 -13.61 -15.31
C ARG A 340 40.46 -14.67 -14.61
N TYR A 341 39.15 -14.64 -14.81
CA TYR A 341 38.21 -15.56 -14.17
C TYR A 341 37.62 -16.59 -15.14
N LYS A 342 38.17 -16.74 -16.37
CA LYS A 342 37.66 -17.66 -17.39
C LYS A 342 37.67 -19.14 -16.93
N SER A 343 38.66 -19.53 -16.14
CA SER A 343 38.81 -20.90 -15.60
C SER A 343 38.00 -21.16 -14.32
N LEU A 344 37.11 -20.22 -13.91
CA LEU A 344 36.25 -20.44 -12.76
C LEU A 344 35.32 -21.64 -12.99
N ASP A 345 35.20 -22.53 -12.00
CA ASP A 345 34.28 -23.65 -12.04
C ASP A 345 32.82 -23.19 -12.11
N GLY A 346 32.01 -23.92 -12.89
CA GLY A 346 30.60 -23.61 -13.11
C GLY A 346 30.36 -22.52 -14.13
N ASP A 347 29.10 -22.08 -14.21
CA ASP A 347 28.61 -21.18 -15.28
C ASP A 347 28.76 -19.70 -14.99
N LYS A 348 29.07 -19.30 -13.75
CA LYS A 348 29.17 -17.90 -13.37
C LYS A 348 30.29 -17.19 -14.14
N LEU A 349 29.99 -15.96 -14.59
CA LEU A 349 30.98 -15.15 -15.31
C LEU A 349 32.14 -14.72 -14.39
N LEU A 350 31.82 -14.33 -13.12
CA LEU A 350 32.79 -13.89 -12.12
C LEU A 350 32.44 -14.53 -10.76
N PRO A 351 33.36 -14.60 -9.80
CA PRO A 351 33.13 -15.23 -8.49
C PRO A 351 32.28 -14.36 -7.57
N PHE A 352 31.00 -14.25 -7.90
CA PHE A 352 30.02 -13.43 -7.20
C PHE A 352 29.73 -13.93 -5.78
N ILE A 353 29.54 -12.96 -4.86
CA ILE A 353 29.05 -13.16 -3.49
C ILE A 353 27.67 -12.52 -3.33
N SER A 354 27.05 -12.64 -2.14
CA SER A 354 25.77 -11.98 -1.89
C SER A 354 25.88 -10.46 -2.01
N GLU A 355 24.82 -9.80 -2.47
CA GLU A 355 24.79 -8.33 -2.63
C GLU A 355 25.20 -7.58 -1.35
N GLN A 356 24.76 -8.07 -0.18
CA GLN A 356 25.11 -7.47 1.10
C GLN A 356 26.62 -7.51 1.36
N LYS A 357 27.25 -8.69 1.19
CA LYS A 357 28.70 -8.86 1.35
C LYS A 357 29.47 -8.03 0.33
N TYR A 358 28.96 -7.98 -0.91
CA TYR A 358 29.56 -7.19 -1.98
C TYR A 358 29.54 -5.69 -1.66
N ASN A 359 28.43 -5.15 -1.19
CA ASN A 359 28.34 -3.75 -0.76
C ASN A 359 29.29 -3.43 0.41
N MET A 360 29.48 -4.35 1.36
CA MET A 360 30.49 -4.20 2.41
C MET A 360 31.91 -4.21 1.86
N ALA A 361 32.20 -5.06 0.90
CA ALA A 361 33.51 -5.13 0.23
C ALA A 361 33.82 -3.82 -0.51
N ILE A 362 32.86 -3.25 -1.24
CA ILE A 362 33.00 -1.97 -1.96
C ILE A 362 33.42 -0.86 -0.99
N LYS A 363 32.81 -0.72 0.17
CA LYS A 363 33.19 0.30 1.18
C LYS A 363 34.65 0.12 1.63
N ARG A 364 35.06 -1.12 1.88
CA ARG A 364 36.45 -1.43 2.26
C ARG A 364 37.43 -1.14 1.13
N ILE A 365 37.09 -1.44 -0.12
CA ILE A 365 37.89 -1.13 -1.31
C ILE A 365 38.09 0.37 -1.45
N PHE A 366 37.02 1.15 -1.35
CA PHE A 366 37.06 2.62 -1.43
C PHE A 366 37.93 3.24 -0.33
N LYS A 367 37.82 2.70 0.90
CA LYS A 367 38.66 3.12 2.02
C LYS A 367 40.15 2.79 1.74
N ALA A 368 40.45 1.60 1.24
CA ALA A 368 41.81 1.18 0.89
C ALA A 368 42.39 1.99 -0.28
N ALA A 369 41.56 2.38 -1.26
CA ALA A 369 41.94 3.27 -2.35
C ALA A 369 42.09 4.75 -1.93
N GLY A 370 41.81 5.09 -0.68
CA GLY A 370 41.95 6.47 -0.18
C GLY A 370 40.94 7.45 -0.77
N LEU A 371 39.71 7.00 -1.13
CA LEU A 371 38.66 7.86 -1.64
C LEU A 371 37.87 8.50 -0.49
N LYS A 372 38.46 9.57 0.08
CA LYS A 372 37.97 10.25 1.29
C LYS A 372 37.19 11.53 1.01
N ARG A 373 36.95 11.89 -0.26
CA ARG A 373 36.22 13.11 -0.56
C ARG A 373 34.81 13.12 0.02
N LEU A 374 34.33 14.29 0.38
CA LEU A 374 32.96 14.49 0.84
C LEU A 374 32.01 14.58 -0.35
N VAL A 375 30.85 14.03 -0.18
CA VAL A 375 29.73 14.13 -1.12
C VAL A 375 28.51 14.66 -0.38
N THR A 376 27.83 15.61 -0.97
CA THR A 376 26.55 16.10 -0.47
C THR A 376 25.46 15.09 -0.83
N VAL A 377 24.75 14.63 0.16
CA VAL A 377 23.61 13.71 0.01
C VAL A 377 22.43 14.26 0.79
N ILE A 378 21.22 13.88 0.38
CA ILE A 378 20.02 14.18 1.16
C ILE A 378 19.80 13.02 2.15
N ASN A 379 19.71 13.37 3.42
CA ASN A 379 19.32 12.41 4.46
C ASN A 379 17.92 11.87 4.16
N PRO A 380 17.71 10.55 4.06
CA PRO A 380 16.43 9.99 3.68
C PRO A 380 15.32 10.23 4.73
N THR A 381 15.69 10.49 5.99
CA THR A 381 14.74 10.68 7.10
C THR A 381 14.45 12.17 7.32
N THR A 382 15.48 13.00 7.53
CA THR A 382 15.31 14.44 7.82
C THR A 382 15.10 15.30 6.57
N ARG A 383 15.49 14.80 5.38
CA ARG A 383 15.55 15.52 4.11
C ARG A 383 16.53 16.68 4.05
N GLU A 384 17.35 16.84 5.05
CA GLU A 384 18.41 17.84 5.08
C GLU A 384 19.60 17.37 4.26
N GLU A 385 20.34 18.33 3.74
CA GLU A 385 21.62 18.06 3.09
C GLU A 385 22.67 17.71 4.15
N GLU A 386 23.35 16.59 3.94
CA GLU A 386 24.48 16.16 4.76
C GLU A 386 25.72 15.86 3.91
N LYS A 387 26.89 16.14 4.42
CA LYS A 387 28.16 15.75 3.80
C LYS A 387 28.62 14.42 4.37
N ARG A 388 28.75 13.43 3.49
CA ARG A 388 29.22 12.08 3.86
C ARG A 388 30.49 11.73 3.11
N VAL A 389 31.36 11.01 3.78
CA VAL A 389 32.58 10.49 3.14
C VAL A 389 32.22 9.42 2.12
N LEU A 390 32.81 9.51 0.91
CA LEU A 390 32.42 8.68 -0.21
C LEU A 390 32.52 7.16 0.09
N TYR A 391 33.59 6.70 0.78
CA TYR A 391 33.74 5.27 1.11
C TYR A 391 32.67 4.73 2.07
N GLU A 392 32.01 5.58 2.87
CA GLU A 392 30.95 5.15 3.80
C GLU A 392 29.63 4.84 3.09
N ILE A 393 29.37 5.55 2.00
CA ILE A 393 28.12 5.47 1.25
C ILE A 393 28.25 4.73 -0.09
N ALA A 394 29.47 4.31 -0.43
CA ALA A 394 29.72 3.54 -1.65
C ALA A 394 28.93 2.22 -1.65
N SER A 395 28.39 1.88 -2.80
CA SER A 395 27.60 0.67 -3.01
C SER A 395 27.65 0.21 -4.48
N SER A 396 27.16 -0.98 -4.76
CA SER A 396 27.06 -1.52 -6.11
C SER A 396 26.27 -0.62 -7.09
N HIS A 397 25.33 0.18 -6.59
CA HIS A 397 24.60 1.13 -7.44
C HIS A 397 25.49 2.27 -7.94
N LEU A 398 26.54 2.60 -7.18
CA LEU A 398 27.54 3.60 -7.59
C LEU A 398 28.27 3.19 -8.88
N ALA A 399 28.53 1.89 -9.09
CA ALA A 399 29.17 1.41 -10.32
C ALA A 399 28.33 1.78 -11.57
N ARG A 400 27.02 1.58 -11.51
CA ARG A 400 26.13 1.96 -12.61
C ARG A 400 26.06 3.48 -12.78
N ARG A 401 26.06 4.24 -11.68
CA ARG A 401 26.11 5.70 -11.73
C ARG A 401 27.41 6.18 -12.38
N THR A 402 28.52 5.55 -12.07
CA THR A 402 29.84 5.82 -12.65
C THR A 402 29.84 5.60 -14.16
N PHE A 403 29.31 4.46 -14.63
CA PHE A 403 29.17 4.20 -16.05
C PHE A 403 28.37 5.29 -16.77
N VAL A 404 27.16 5.54 -16.27
CA VAL A 404 26.25 6.51 -16.91
C VAL A 404 26.77 7.93 -16.84
N GLY A 405 27.30 8.35 -15.68
CA GLY A 405 27.78 9.72 -15.47
C GLY A 405 29.00 10.05 -16.34
N ASN A 406 30.02 9.18 -16.37
CA ASN A 406 31.20 9.42 -17.20
C ASN A 406 30.90 9.36 -18.70
N LEU A 407 30.06 8.41 -19.14
CA LEU A 407 29.66 8.36 -20.56
C LEU A 407 28.83 9.58 -20.97
N TYR A 408 27.88 9.99 -20.13
CA TYR A 408 27.06 11.16 -20.44
C TYR A 408 27.87 12.45 -20.50
N LYS A 409 28.87 12.61 -19.62
CA LYS A 409 29.79 13.74 -19.66
C LYS A 409 30.53 13.84 -21.02
N GLN A 410 30.92 12.72 -21.60
CA GLN A 410 31.67 12.69 -22.86
C GLN A 410 30.77 12.78 -24.11
N VAL A 411 29.68 12.00 -24.14
CA VAL A 411 28.84 11.83 -25.35
C VAL A 411 27.71 12.87 -25.41
N LYS A 412 27.20 13.31 -24.25
CA LYS A 412 26.08 14.27 -24.10
C LYS A 412 24.77 13.78 -24.78
N ASP A 413 24.73 12.55 -25.29
CA ASP A 413 23.52 11.93 -25.88
C ASP A 413 22.89 10.92 -24.90
N PRO A 414 21.69 11.24 -24.36
CA PRO A 414 21.00 10.37 -23.43
C PRO A 414 20.52 9.06 -24.07
N ASN A 415 20.27 9.03 -25.37
CA ASN A 415 19.74 7.84 -26.05
C ASN A 415 20.85 6.79 -26.23
N LEU A 416 22.04 7.22 -26.66
CA LEU A 416 23.20 6.33 -26.77
C LEU A 416 23.60 5.73 -25.42
N VAL A 417 23.72 6.57 -24.38
CA VAL A 417 24.03 6.10 -23.02
C VAL A 417 22.89 5.24 -22.46
N GLY A 418 21.65 5.58 -22.81
CA GLY A 418 20.46 4.81 -22.45
C GLY A 418 20.46 3.41 -23.05
N ALA A 419 20.81 3.27 -24.33
CA ALA A 419 20.92 2.00 -25.02
C ALA A 419 21.96 1.06 -24.37
N LEU A 420 23.14 1.58 -24.01
CA LEU A 420 24.18 0.80 -23.32
C LEU A 420 23.81 0.44 -21.88
N SER A 421 23.07 1.29 -21.19
CA SER A 421 22.71 1.08 -19.77
C SER A 421 21.33 0.44 -19.56
N GLY A 422 20.53 0.24 -20.62
CA GLY A 422 19.17 -0.29 -20.55
C GLY A 422 18.21 0.64 -19.80
N HIS A 423 18.39 1.97 -19.93
CA HIS A 423 17.38 2.96 -19.52
C HIS A 423 16.37 3.17 -20.66
N LYS A 424 15.09 3.30 -20.31
CA LYS A 424 14.06 3.69 -21.28
C LYS A 424 14.21 5.15 -21.62
N GLU A 425 13.89 5.52 -22.84
CA GLU A 425 13.72 6.91 -23.26
C GLU A 425 12.74 7.64 -22.34
N GLY A 426 13.00 8.91 -22.01
CA GLY A 426 12.19 9.69 -21.07
C GLY A 426 12.24 9.25 -19.60
N SER A 427 13.13 8.31 -19.23
CA SER A 427 13.25 7.83 -17.85
C SER A 427 13.59 8.95 -16.87
N LYS A 428 12.68 9.22 -15.90
CA LYS A 428 12.95 10.13 -14.75
C LYS A 428 14.24 9.75 -13.99
N ALA A 429 14.58 8.46 -13.93
CA ALA A 429 15.81 7.99 -13.31
C ALA A 429 17.06 8.39 -14.11
N PHE A 430 16.98 8.37 -15.44
CA PHE A 430 18.07 8.81 -16.31
C PHE A 430 18.19 10.34 -16.32
N ALA A 431 17.07 11.06 -16.27
CA ALA A 431 17.07 12.54 -16.26
C ALA A 431 17.96 13.14 -15.14
N ARG A 432 18.10 12.42 -14.02
CA ARG A 432 18.99 12.85 -12.91
C ARG A 432 20.48 12.86 -13.26
N TYR A 433 20.91 12.07 -14.25
CA TYR A 433 22.29 12.07 -14.74
C TYR A 433 22.55 13.20 -15.73
N ARG A 434 21.50 13.85 -16.23
CA ARG A 434 21.59 15.06 -17.07
C ARG A 434 21.91 16.32 -16.25
N THR A 435 22.00 16.21 -14.92
CA THR A 435 22.43 17.32 -14.09
C THR A 435 23.82 17.72 -14.55
N ILE A 436 23.89 18.90 -15.14
CA ILE A 436 25.13 19.49 -15.68
C ILE A 436 26.08 19.66 -14.52
N ASP A 437 27.25 18.98 -14.55
CA ASP A 437 28.29 19.20 -13.55
C ASP A 437 28.91 20.59 -13.68
N ASP A 438 29.65 21.03 -12.66
CA ASP A 438 30.18 22.37 -12.64
C ASP A 438 31.22 22.64 -13.74
N GLU A 439 31.90 21.58 -14.24
CA GLU A 439 32.79 21.73 -15.40
C GLU A 439 32.00 21.97 -16.68
N MET A 440 30.93 21.22 -16.92
CA MET A 440 30.03 21.46 -18.06
C MET A 440 29.39 22.85 -17.98
N LYS A 441 29.02 23.32 -16.78
CA LYS A 441 28.48 24.69 -16.61
C LYS A 441 29.55 25.73 -16.98
N LYS A 442 30.80 25.58 -16.54
CA LYS A 442 31.91 26.45 -16.90
C LYS A 442 32.16 26.43 -18.40
N GLU A 443 32.20 25.26 -19.04
CA GLU A 443 32.33 25.13 -20.49
C GLU A 443 31.23 25.91 -21.21
N LEU A 444 29.95 25.71 -20.79
CA LEU A 444 28.82 26.39 -21.40
C LEU A 444 28.89 27.94 -21.23
N VAL A 445 29.29 28.41 -20.04
CA VAL A 445 29.44 29.85 -19.79
C VAL A 445 30.58 30.42 -20.60
N ASN A 446 31.67 29.69 -20.77
CA ASN A 446 32.82 30.14 -21.60
C ASN A 446 32.49 30.24 -23.10
N LEU A 447 31.36 29.58 -23.58
CA LEU A 447 30.90 29.81 -24.95
C LEU A 447 30.24 31.17 -25.15
N LEU A 448 29.99 31.92 -24.09
CA LEU A 448 29.42 33.28 -24.13
C LEU A 448 30.49 34.38 -24.15
N SER A 449 31.77 34.02 -24.00
CA SER A 449 32.93 34.87 -24.07
C SER A 449 33.67 34.61 -25.37
#